data_0699753861d4868aa59f1109bdbcc324
#
_entry.id   0699753861d4868aa59f1109bdbcc324
#
_cell.length_a   1.000
_cell.length_b   1.000
_cell.length_c   1.000
_cell.angle_alpha   90.00
_cell.angle_beta   90.00
_cell.angle_gamma   90.00
#
_symmetry.space_group_name_H-M   'P 1'
#
loop_
_entity.id
_entity.type
_entity.pdbx_description
1 polymer ?
#
loop_
_entity_poly.entity_id
_entity_poly.type
_entity_poly.pdbx_seq_one_letter_code
_entity_poly.pdbx_strand_id
1 'polypeptide(L)'
;ESLFSSGLFSWVMAALGGVPVNRGAADRDALKAAQSLLEQGASIIVFPEGTRQTGNLVGETYDGAAFLAARTGAKVIPVGIGGTEPALPPGSKFPKRTRVRIVVGEPMELVSVDGGRVPTSVRKKFTEDLRTELQKVFAEALSESS
;
A
#
# COMPACT_ATOMS: atom_id res chain seq x y z
N GLU A 1 13.22 13.12 -4.70
CA GLU A 1 13.01 14.21 -3.73
C GLU A 1 11.80 13.85 -2.90
N SER A 2 11.96 13.81 -1.58
CA SER A 2 10.88 13.37 -0.70
C SER A 2 9.76 14.41 -0.65
N LEU A 3 8.52 13.97 -0.71
CA LEU A 3 7.34 14.82 -0.54
C LEU A 3 7.31 15.56 0.81
N PHE A 4 8.18 15.18 1.73
CA PHE A 4 8.33 15.79 3.06
C PHE A 4 9.34 16.94 3.12
N SER A 5 9.91 17.40 1.99
CA SER A 5 10.92 18.46 1.99
C SER A 5 10.37 19.88 2.13
N SER A 6 9.06 20.11 1.94
CA SER A 6 8.41 21.40 2.22
C SER A 6 7.62 21.34 3.52
N GLY A 7 7.93 22.22 4.48
CA GLY A 7 7.38 22.17 5.84
C GLY A 7 5.83 22.15 5.90
N LEU A 8 5.14 22.85 5.00
CA LEU A 8 3.68 22.86 4.94
C LEU A 8 3.11 21.51 4.45
N PHE A 9 3.72 20.91 3.44
CA PHE A 9 3.28 19.62 2.90
C PHE A 9 3.58 18.47 3.87
N SER A 10 4.71 18.53 4.56
CA SER A 10 5.07 17.59 5.63
C SER A 10 4.04 17.64 6.77
N TRP A 11 3.63 18.85 7.17
CA TRP A 11 2.60 19.04 8.20
C TRP A 11 1.25 18.47 7.76
N VAL A 12 0.81 18.73 6.52
CA VAL A 12 -0.44 18.17 5.97
C VAL A 12 -0.39 16.64 5.91
N MET A 13 0.73 16.04 5.47
CA MET A 13 0.88 14.58 5.43
C MET A 13 0.86 13.97 6.83
N ALA A 14 1.52 14.61 7.80
CA ALA A 14 1.48 14.16 9.20
C ALA A 14 0.05 14.29 9.79
N ALA A 15 -0.67 15.36 9.48
CA ALA A 15 -2.06 15.57 9.91
C ALA A 15 -3.03 14.54 9.31
N LEU A 16 -2.71 14.02 8.11
CA LEU A 16 -3.45 12.92 7.44
C LEU A 16 -2.98 11.53 7.89
N GLY A 17 -2.13 11.44 8.94
CA GLY A 17 -1.64 10.16 9.45
C GLY A 17 -0.51 9.53 8.63
N GLY A 18 0.14 10.30 7.75
CA GLY A 18 1.28 9.82 6.96
C GLY A 18 2.49 9.54 7.84
N VAL A 19 3.00 8.30 7.80
CA VAL A 19 4.25 7.92 8.46
C VAL A 19 5.39 8.09 7.47
N PRO A 20 6.42 8.93 7.76
CA PRO A 20 7.57 9.06 6.89
C PRO A 20 8.38 7.76 6.86
N VAL A 21 8.65 7.25 5.67
CA VAL A 21 9.43 6.01 5.46
C VAL A 21 10.73 6.35 4.75
N ASN A 22 11.86 5.94 5.30
CA ASN A 22 13.16 6.06 4.64
C ASN A 22 13.25 5.06 3.48
N ARG A 23 13.40 5.57 2.26
CA ARG A 23 13.53 4.74 1.07
C ARG A 23 14.87 4.00 1.07
N GLY A 24 14.83 2.68 0.88
CA GLY A 24 16.03 1.87 0.65
C GLY A 24 16.55 1.04 1.83
N ALA A 25 16.01 1.22 3.03
CA ALA A 25 16.16 0.27 4.14
C ALA A 25 14.76 -0.17 4.57
N ALA A 26 14.60 -1.43 4.94
CA ALA A 26 13.39 -1.84 5.64
C ALA A 26 13.29 -0.99 6.90
N ASP A 27 12.43 0.04 6.86
CA ASP A 27 12.30 0.98 7.98
C ASP A 27 11.60 0.23 9.12
N ARG A 28 12.43 -0.38 9.99
CA ARG A 28 11.98 -1.18 11.12
C ARG A 28 11.13 -0.37 12.08
N ASP A 29 11.38 0.92 12.18
CA ASP A 29 10.65 1.80 13.09
C ASP A 29 9.27 2.13 12.51
N ALA A 30 9.16 2.35 11.19
CA ALA A 30 7.88 2.48 10.52
C ALA A 30 7.03 1.19 10.62
N LEU A 31 7.65 0.02 10.45
CA LEU A 31 6.94 -1.27 10.61
C LEU A 31 6.47 -1.50 12.05
N LYS A 32 7.28 -1.13 13.07
CA LYS A 32 6.88 -1.21 14.48
C LYS A 32 5.73 -0.26 14.79
N ALA A 33 5.78 0.98 14.29
CA ALA A 33 4.70 1.95 14.45
C ALA A 33 3.40 1.45 13.81
N ALA A 34 3.47 0.94 12.58
CA ALA A 34 2.34 0.35 11.88
C ALA A 34 1.75 -0.86 12.63
N GLN A 35 2.62 -1.75 13.15
CA GLN A 35 2.19 -2.89 13.97
C GLN A 35 1.45 -2.41 15.23
N SER A 36 2.00 -1.44 15.96
CA SER A 36 1.38 -0.91 17.17
C SER A 36 0.00 -0.28 16.90
N LEU A 37 -0.16 0.43 15.77
CA LEU A 37 -1.45 0.98 15.36
C LEU A 37 -2.48 -0.11 15.08
N LEU A 38 -2.08 -1.15 14.34
CA LEU A 38 -2.96 -2.29 14.05
C LEU A 38 -3.37 -3.04 15.32
N GLU A 39 -2.46 -3.25 16.27
CA GLU A 39 -2.73 -3.87 17.57
C GLU A 39 -3.71 -3.06 18.43
N GLN A 40 -3.76 -1.74 18.24
CA GLN A 40 -4.74 -0.84 18.85
C GLN A 40 -6.09 -0.79 18.11
N GLY A 41 -6.26 -1.57 17.03
CA GLY A 41 -7.48 -1.62 16.22
C GLY A 41 -7.59 -0.54 15.16
N ALA A 42 -6.52 0.22 14.90
CA ALA A 42 -6.50 1.18 13.81
C ALA A 42 -6.40 0.49 12.45
N SER A 43 -6.88 1.15 11.41
CA SER A 43 -6.64 0.75 10.01
C SER A 43 -5.47 1.56 9.44
N ILE A 44 -4.65 0.93 8.62
CA ILE A 44 -3.53 1.59 7.94
C ILE A 44 -3.63 1.38 6.43
N ILE A 45 -3.12 2.33 5.67
CA ILE A 45 -2.95 2.22 4.22
C ILE A 45 -1.48 1.96 3.92
N VAL A 46 -1.21 0.92 3.14
CA VAL A 46 0.15 0.54 2.72
C VAL A 46 0.20 0.52 1.19
N PHE A 47 1.24 1.11 0.62
CA PHE A 47 1.54 1.01 -0.80
C PHE A 47 2.64 -0.05 -0.99
N PRO A 48 2.29 -1.29 -1.36
CA PRO A 48 3.23 -2.41 -1.32
C PRO A 48 4.34 -2.32 -2.39
N GLU A 49 4.16 -1.50 -3.40
CA GLU A 49 5.16 -1.23 -4.44
C GLU A 49 6.28 -0.27 -3.98
N GLY A 50 6.10 0.42 -2.84
CA GLY A 50 7.09 1.33 -2.25
C GLY A 50 7.41 2.58 -3.06
N THR A 51 6.94 2.68 -4.30
CA THR A 51 7.13 3.83 -5.19
C THR A 51 5.93 4.00 -6.12
N ARG A 52 5.82 5.17 -6.74
CA ARG A 52 4.81 5.39 -7.79
C ARG A 52 5.20 4.61 -9.04
N GLN A 53 4.24 3.92 -9.61
CA GLN A 53 4.36 3.21 -10.88
C GLN A 53 3.62 3.98 -11.98
N THR A 54 3.89 3.63 -13.21
CA THR A 54 3.22 4.13 -14.41
C THR A 54 2.73 2.96 -15.25
N GLY A 55 1.69 3.20 -16.02
CA GLY A 55 1.09 2.16 -16.87
C GLY A 55 0.00 1.36 -16.15
N ASN A 56 -0.26 0.16 -16.64
CA ASN A 56 -1.43 -0.66 -16.27
C ASN A 56 -1.08 -1.98 -15.55
N LEU A 57 0.17 -2.12 -15.13
CA LEU A 57 0.64 -3.30 -14.39
C LEU A 57 1.08 -2.92 -12.97
N VAL A 58 0.69 -3.74 -12.00
CA VAL A 58 1.21 -3.68 -10.65
C VAL A 58 2.66 -4.16 -10.65
N GLY A 59 3.56 -3.33 -10.15
CA GLY A 59 4.98 -3.61 -10.08
C GLY A 59 5.35 -4.71 -9.09
N GLU A 60 6.62 -4.79 -8.76
CA GLU A 60 7.09 -5.68 -7.70
C GLU A 60 6.54 -5.20 -6.35
N THR A 61 6.06 -6.14 -5.53
CA THR A 61 5.49 -5.87 -4.21
C THR A 61 6.41 -6.35 -3.11
N TYR A 62 6.63 -5.51 -2.11
CA TYR A 62 7.40 -5.86 -0.91
C TYR A 62 6.52 -6.58 0.12
N ASP A 63 7.15 -7.41 0.98
CA ASP A 63 6.43 -8.27 1.91
C ASP A 63 5.97 -7.55 3.22
N GLY A 64 6.00 -6.21 3.25
CA GLY A 64 5.62 -5.42 4.42
C GLY A 64 4.18 -5.65 4.86
N ALA A 65 3.23 -5.71 3.95
CA ALA A 65 1.82 -6.00 4.26
C ALA A 65 1.64 -7.41 4.81
N ALA A 66 2.29 -8.42 4.20
CA ALA A 66 2.28 -9.79 4.68
C ALA A 66 2.96 -9.93 6.05
N PHE A 67 4.05 -9.18 6.29
CA PHE A 67 4.71 -9.14 7.58
C PHE A 67 3.80 -8.60 8.68
N LEU A 68 3.12 -7.48 8.42
CA LEU A 68 2.18 -6.88 9.38
C LEU A 68 1.00 -7.80 9.65
N ALA A 69 0.38 -8.36 8.60
CA ALA A 69 -0.71 -9.33 8.75
C ALA A 69 -0.28 -10.56 9.58
N ALA A 70 0.92 -11.09 9.32
CA ALA A 70 1.48 -12.21 10.07
C ALA A 70 1.71 -11.92 11.56
N ARG A 71 1.95 -10.66 11.91
CA ARG A 71 2.25 -10.23 13.29
C ARG A 71 1.02 -9.87 14.08
N THR A 72 0.02 -9.31 13.42
CA THR A 72 -1.14 -8.70 14.08
C THR A 72 -2.44 -9.47 13.85
N GLY A 73 -2.46 -10.40 12.87
CA GLY A 73 -3.69 -11.04 12.41
C GLY A 73 -4.64 -10.11 11.65
N ALA A 74 -4.19 -8.91 11.31
CA ALA A 74 -5.00 -7.96 10.55
C ALA A 74 -5.29 -8.48 9.14
N LYS A 75 -6.52 -8.29 8.69
CA LYS A 75 -6.91 -8.57 7.31
C LYS A 75 -6.29 -7.56 6.36
N VAL A 76 -5.89 -8.01 5.18
CA VAL A 76 -5.37 -7.17 4.10
C VAL A 76 -6.43 -7.03 3.02
N ILE A 77 -6.82 -5.80 2.72
CA ILE A 77 -7.83 -5.51 1.70
C ILE A 77 -7.11 -4.90 0.48
N PRO A 78 -7.07 -5.60 -0.67
CA PRO A 78 -6.50 -5.03 -1.89
C PRO A 78 -7.39 -3.91 -2.42
N VAL A 79 -6.78 -2.78 -2.80
CA VAL A 79 -7.49 -1.62 -3.34
C VAL A 79 -6.81 -1.15 -4.61
N GLY A 80 -7.54 -1.12 -5.71
CA GLY A 80 -7.10 -0.58 -7.00
C GLY A 80 -7.55 0.88 -7.15
N ILE A 81 -6.65 1.75 -7.60
CA ILE A 81 -6.94 3.17 -7.87
C ILE A 81 -6.58 3.47 -9.32
N GLY A 82 -7.58 3.59 -10.18
CA GLY A 82 -7.43 3.93 -11.61
C GLY A 82 -7.61 5.41 -11.87
N GLY A 83 -7.02 5.92 -13.00
CA GLY A 83 -7.20 7.29 -13.47
C GLY A 83 -6.37 8.35 -12.73
N THR A 84 -5.43 7.97 -11.87
CA THR A 84 -4.58 8.93 -11.13
C THR A 84 -3.39 9.43 -11.94
N GLU A 85 -2.87 8.66 -12.88
CA GLU A 85 -1.71 9.02 -13.69
C GLU A 85 -1.92 10.31 -14.51
N PRO A 86 -3.05 10.49 -15.23
CA PRO A 86 -3.33 11.76 -15.92
C PRO A 86 -3.60 12.94 -14.96
N ALA A 87 -3.94 12.66 -13.69
CA ALA A 87 -4.16 13.72 -12.71
C ALA A 87 -2.88 14.50 -12.38
N LEU A 88 -1.76 13.82 -12.26
CA LEU A 88 -0.46 14.43 -11.97
C LEU A 88 0.65 13.74 -12.77
N PRO A 89 0.77 14.04 -14.09
CA PRO A 89 1.79 13.45 -14.93
C PRO A 89 3.20 13.77 -14.42
N PRO A 90 4.20 12.91 -14.70
CA PRO A 90 5.59 13.19 -14.36
C PRO A 90 6.02 14.58 -14.82
N GLY A 91 6.63 15.37 -13.92
CA GLY A 91 7.08 16.75 -14.21
C GLY A 91 6.01 17.84 -14.09
N SER A 92 4.75 17.49 -13.88
CA SER A 92 3.68 18.47 -13.63
C SER A 92 3.73 18.96 -12.19
N LYS A 93 3.56 20.27 -11.98
CA LYS A 93 3.48 20.91 -10.66
C LYS A 93 2.04 21.06 -10.15
N PHE A 94 1.06 21.00 -11.06
CA PHE A 94 -0.34 21.20 -10.71
C PHE A 94 -1.18 19.99 -11.15
N PRO A 95 -2.10 19.53 -10.30
CA PRO A 95 -2.99 18.44 -10.66
C PRO A 95 -3.99 18.89 -11.73
N LYS A 96 -4.32 17.98 -12.64
CA LYS A 96 -5.39 18.14 -13.62
C LYS A 96 -6.64 17.42 -13.13
N ARG A 97 -7.79 17.96 -13.48
CA ARG A 97 -9.07 17.28 -13.20
C ARG A 97 -9.16 16.04 -14.09
N THR A 98 -9.32 14.88 -13.44
CA THR A 98 -9.53 13.60 -14.10
C THR A 98 -10.55 12.77 -13.31
N ARG A 99 -11.08 11.74 -13.95
CA ARG A 99 -11.93 10.77 -13.25
C ARG A 99 -11.02 9.77 -12.54
N VAL A 100 -11.20 9.61 -11.23
CA VAL A 100 -10.50 8.59 -10.44
C VAL A 100 -11.54 7.54 -10.02
N ARG A 101 -11.20 6.27 -10.20
CA ARG A 101 -12.00 5.14 -9.75
C ARG A 101 -11.25 4.37 -8.69
N ILE A 102 -11.96 3.94 -7.64
CA ILE A 102 -11.43 3.09 -6.59
C ILE A 102 -12.26 1.81 -6.58
N VAL A 103 -11.56 0.67 -6.67
CA VAL A 103 -12.15 -0.66 -6.56
C VAL A 103 -11.56 -1.34 -5.34
N VAL A 104 -12.42 -1.84 -4.48
CA VAL A 104 -12.07 -2.53 -3.23
C VAL A 104 -12.30 -4.02 -3.43
N GLY A 105 -11.25 -4.82 -3.26
CA GLY A 105 -11.32 -6.27 -3.38
C GLY A 105 -11.73 -6.96 -2.07
N GLU A 106 -11.76 -8.29 -2.12
CA GLU A 106 -12.12 -9.11 -0.96
C GLU A 106 -11.01 -9.11 0.09
N PRO A 107 -11.35 -9.11 1.40
CA PRO A 107 -10.38 -9.22 2.46
C PRO A 107 -9.59 -10.53 2.40
N MET A 108 -8.26 -10.43 2.46
CA MET A 108 -7.33 -11.54 2.52
C MET A 108 -6.84 -11.74 3.95
N GLU A 109 -6.81 -12.98 4.40
CA GLU A 109 -6.33 -13.36 5.74
C GLU A 109 -5.05 -14.18 5.64
N LEU A 110 -4.06 -13.83 6.44
CA LEU A 110 -2.85 -14.63 6.61
C LEU A 110 -2.95 -15.41 7.91
N VAL A 111 -3.47 -16.62 7.81
CA VAL A 111 -3.68 -17.51 8.97
C VAL A 111 -2.34 -18.10 9.41
N SER A 112 -2.00 -17.92 10.69
CA SER A 112 -0.91 -18.63 11.33
C SER A 112 -1.32 -20.09 11.56
N VAL A 113 -0.56 -21.03 11.04
CA VAL A 113 -0.72 -22.44 11.36
C VAL A 113 -0.14 -22.63 12.77
N ASP A 114 -0.93 -23.17 13.70
CA ASP A 114 -0.57 -23.48 15.10
C ASP A 114 -0.28 -22.28 16.03
N GLY A 115 -0.78 -21.07 15.74
CA GLY A 115 -0.59 -19.89 16.60
C GLY A 115 0.86 -19.43 16.75
N GLY A 116 1.78 -19.97 15.93
CA GLY A 116 3.20 -19.69 15.92
C GLY A 116 3.61 -18.59 14.90
N ARG A 117 4.92 -18.44 14.75
CA ARG A 117 5.50 -17.53 13.77
C ARG A 117 5.20 -18.00 12.34
N VAL A 118 4.57 -17.16 11.53
CA VAL A 118 4.30 -17.46 10.11
C VAL A 118 5.63 -17.64 9.34
N PRO A 119 5.84 -18.77 8.67
CA PRO A 119 7.04 -19.03 7.89
C PRO A 119 7.24 -18.00 6.76
N THR A 120 8.49 -17.75 6.40
CA THR A 120 8.81 -16.80 5.31
C THR A 120 8.24 -17.24 3.96
N SER A 121 8.20 -18.55 3.69
CA SER A 121 7.59 -19.10 2.48
C SER A 121 6.09 -18.80 2.37
N VAL A 122 5.37 -18.90 3.49
CA VAL A 122 3.93 -18.59 3.55
C VAL A 122 3.69 -17.10 3.32
N ARG A 123 4.51 -16.23 3.93
CA ARG A 123 4.42 -14.78 3.70
C ARG A 123 4.72 -14.40 2.25
N LYS A 124 5.75 -15.01 1.64
CA LYS A 124 6.07 -14.78 0.22
C LYS A 124 4.90 -15.19 -0.68
N LYS A 125 4.35 -16.39 -0.46
CA LYS A 125 3.16 -16.82 -1.20
C LYS A 125 2.00 -15.83 -1.04
N PHE A 126 1.73 -15.37 0.17
CA PHE A 126 0.69 -14.36 0.42
C PHE A 126 0.97 -13.05 -0.33
N THR A 127 2.22 -12.60 -0.40
CA THR A 127 2.61 -11.41 -1.16
C THR A 127 2.36 -11.58 -2.66
N GLU A 128 2.61 -12.76 -3.21
CA GLU A 128 2.32 -13.09 -4.60
C GLU A 128 0.80 -13.12 -4.87
N ASP A 129 0.03 -13.76 -3.99
CA ASP A 129 -1.43 -13.79 -4.05
C ASP A 129 -2.01 -12.37 -3.94
N LEU A 130 -1.49 -11.53 -3.02
CA LEU A 130 -1.87 -10.13 -2.87
C LEU A 130 -1.58 -9.32 -4.14
N ARG A 131 -0.43 -9.52 -4.77
CA ARG A 131 -0.08 -8.87 -6.04
C ARG A 131 -1.09 -9.23 -7.13
N THR A 132 -1.50 -10.47 -7.20
CA THR A 132 -2.49 -10.96 -8.17
C THR A 132 -3.85 -10.29 -7.96
N GLU A 133 -4.31 -10.20 -6.72
CA GLU A 133 -5.58 -9.53 -6.40
C GLU A 133 -5.49 -8.01 -6.61
N LEU A 134 -4.35 -7.37 -6.28
CA LEU A 134 -4.10 -5.96 -6.59
C LEU A 134 -4.18 -5.70 -8.10
N GLN A 135 -3.56 -6.55 -8.94
CA GLN A 135 -3.63 -6.42 -10.39
C GLN A 135 -5.08 -6.50 -10.89
N LYS A 136 -5.88 -7.41 -10.35
CA LYS A 136 -7.28 -7.59 -10.72
C LYS A 136 -8.11 -6.34 -10.41
N VAL A 137 -8.09 -5.84 -9.16
CA VAL A 137 -8.85 -4.65 -8.76
C VAL A 137 -8.32 -3.38 -9.44
N PHE A 138 -7.02 -3.31 -9.75
CA PHE A 138 -6.44 -2.19 -10.49
C PHE A 138 -6.89 -2.19 -11.96
N ALA A 139 -6.88 -3.34 -12.64
CA ALA A 139 -7.37 -3.46 -14.01
C ALA A 139 -8.86 -3.08 -14.12
N GLU A 140 -9.68 -3.49 -13.16
CA GLU A 140 -11.08 -3.08 -13.08
C GLU A 140 -11.23 -1.56 -12.89
N ALA A 141 -10.46 -0.96 -11.96
CA ALA A 141 -10.46 0.48 -11.73
C ALA A 141 -10.03 1.28 -12.96
N LEU A 142 -9.09 0.77 -13.75
CA LEU A 142 -8.64 1.40 -15.01
C LEU A 142 -9.71 1.33 -16.09
N SER A 143 -10.38 0.20 -16.27
CA SER A 143 -11.40 0.03 -17.33
C SER A 143 -12.60 0.96 -17.14
N GLU A 144 -12.93 1.32 -15.91
CA GLU A 144 -14.04 2.20 -15.57
C GLU A 144 -13.64 3.67 -15.39
N SER A 145 -12.34 4.00 -15.43
CA SER A 145 -11.84 5.38 -15.36
C SER A 145 -11.64 6.04 -16.74
N SER A 146 -11.73 5.24 -17.82
CA SER A 146 -11.57 5.66 -19.22
C SER A 146 -12.75 6.44 -19.75
#